data_acd29f16e848fc2d0360d4d1263ba092
#
_entry.id   acd29f16e848fc2d0360d4d1263ba092
#
_cell.length_a   1.000
_cell.length_b   1.000
_cell.length_c   1.000
_cell.angle_alpha   90.00
_cell.angle_beta   90.00
_cell.angle_gamma   90.00
#
_symmetry.space_group_name_H-M   'P 1'
#
loop_
_entity.id
_entity.type
_entity.pdbx_description
1 polymer ?
#
loop_
_entity_poly.entity_id
_entity_poly.type
_entity_poly.pdbx_seq_one_letter_code
_entity_poly.pdbx_strand_id
1 'polypeptide(L)'
;MKIQLSLPNTEENLYICKKSANNKVKYMILEFCASNFLSIKDELKLSFVATTLKESLSEPNDVIPLSDMGLSLVRSAVIYGANASGKTNVLKAIAFYKRFIMDSFKNSQAGESIDVENFRLNISTVHEPTMMEATFAVGEYIYRYGFEVAPKAIHAEWLYRRMNRKRAKEVEIFYREGETTTVHAKSPLIQDLVNKKMVRGNALLLSTAAQFNETTAVNILHWLGDTQVLFCSEDEKMWSQAIRHLDDEKMRERIVRFAKYADLGIDNIAKIDNRIVSSHRQYDDEGKATHNVAFSFNGNESEGTIKYFSLAYPIIDALDNGKRLVVDELDSKLHPLLVRKIITLFNSAETNPKGAQLLFTTHDTFLLSAGLFRRDQVWFTQKDSFGVTEAYSLAEYKVRGSSPFERDYLQGKFGATPIIGDMETIFKAEE
;
A
#
# COMPACT_ATOMS: atom_id res chain seq x y z
N MET A 1 -50.26 -1.76 24.07
CA MET A 1 -49.16 -0.82 24.44
C MET A 1 -48.02 -1.07 23.46
N LYS A 2 -47.96 -0.27 22.37
CA LYS A 2 -46.92 -0.40 21.33
C LYS A 2 -45.75 0.49 21.71
N ILE A 3 -44.61 -0.11 21.96
CA ILE A 3 -43.35 0.64 22.15
C ILE A 3 -42.80 0.97 20.75
N GLN A 4 -42.82 2.23 20.41
CA GLN A 4 -42.22 2.77 19.20
C GLN A 4 -40.76 3.06 19.52
N LEU A 5 -39.85 2.25 18.97
CA LEU A 5 -38.40 2.52 18.97
C LEU A 5 -38.13 3.56 17.91
N SER A 6 -37.80 4.78 18.29
CA SER A 6 -37.30 5.83 17.43
C SER A 6 -35.85 5.56 17.08
N LEU A 7 -35.55 5.39 15.79
CA LEU A 7 -34.19 5.37 15.24
C LEU A 7 -33.56 6.76 15.42
N PRO A 8 -32.27 6.86 15.78
CA PRO A 8 -31.61 8.16 15.90
C PRO A 8 -31.39 8.79 14.51
N ASN A 9 -31.64 10.06 14.45
CA ASN A 9 -31.64 10.92 13.28
C ASN A 9 -30.35 10.84 12.45
N THR A 10 -30.49 10.44 11.20
CA THR A 10 -29.45 10.44 10.18
C THR A 10 -28.93 11.84 9.78
N GLU A 11 -29.57 12.91 10.24
CA GLU A 11 -29.20 14.29 9.91
C GLU A 11 -28.02 14.82 10.74
N GLU A 12 -27.80 14.38 11.97
CA GLU A 12 -26.65 14.81 12.77
C GLU A 12 -25.31 14.26 12.23
N ASN A 13 -25.29 13.07 11.66
CA ASN A 13 -24.10 12.52 11.01
C ASN A 13 -23.76 13.24 9.67
N LEU A 14 -24.76 13.83 8.99
CA LEU A 14 -24.55 14.67 7.82
C LEU A 14 -24.04 16.06 8.18
N TYR A 15 -24.30 16.55 9.38
CA TYR A 15 -23.88 17.90 9.83
C TYR A 15 -22.40 17.98 10.18
N ILE A 16 -21.80 16.85 10.67
CA ILE A 16 -20.36 16.76 10.90
C ILE A 16 -19.58 16.74 9.57
N CYS A 17 -20.18 16.18 8.52
CA CYS A 17 -19.57 16.14 7.17
C CYS A 17 -19.64 17.50 6.44
N LYS A 18 -20.58 18.38 6.76
CA LYS A 18 -20.78 19.67 6.06
C LYS A 18 -19.98 20.86 6.61
N LYS A 19 -19.39 20.77 7.80
CA LYS A 19 -18.57 21.85 8.40
C LYS A 19 -17.12 21.88 7.99
N SER A 20 -16.66 20.96 7.15
CA SER A 20 -15.25 20.81 6.73
C SER A 20 -15.02 21.17 5.25
N ALA A 21 -15.71 22.17 4.71
CA ALA A 21 -15.50 22.57 3.31
C ALA A 21 -14.13 23.23 3.02
N ASN A 22 -13.30 23.49 4.05
CA ASN A 22 -11.96 24.09 3.88
C ASN A 22 -10.79 23.33 4.55
N ASN A 23 -11.04 22.27 5.32
CA ASN A 23 -9.98 21.38 5.78
C ASN A 23 -10.19 19.99 5.17
N LYS A 24 -9.52 19.69 4.03
CA LYS A 24 -9.51 18.35 3.45
C LYS A 24 -8.87 17.43 4.49
N VAL A 25 -9.68 16.61 5.15
CA VAL A 25 -9.22 15.52 6.01
C VAL A 25 -8.26 14.66 5.17
N LYS A 26 -7.01 14.63 5.58
CA LYS A 26 -5.97 13.89 4.84
C LYS A 26 -5.75 12.54 5.52
N TYR A 27 -5.85 11.48 4.75
CA TYR A 27 -5.60 10.11 5.19
C TYR A 27 -4.36 9.59 4.49
N MET A 28 -3.18 9.72 5.10
CA MET A 28 -1.90 9.48 4.41
C MET A 28 -0.94 8.72 5.29
N ILE A 29 -0.14 7.83 4.67
CA ILE A 29 1.02 7.26 5.31
C ILE A 29 2.20 8.23 5.20
N LEU A 30 2.95 8.40 6.29
CA LEU A 30 4.18 9.16 6.36
C LEU A 30 5.40 8.22 6.36
N GLU A 31 5.36 7.22 7.24
CA GLU A 31 6.48 6.28 7.44
C GLU A 31 5.95 4.91 7.85
N PHE A 32 6.68 3.88 7.49
CA PHE A 32 6.47 2.51 7.93
C PHE A 32 7.80 1.89 8.35
N CYS A 33 7.82 1.23 9.49
CA CYS A 33 8.99 0.50 10.01
C CYS A 33 8.62 -0.95 10.32
N ALA A 34 9.56 -1.84 10.10
CA ALA A 34 9.45 -3.24 10.50
C ALA A 34 10.83 -3.80 10.87
N SER A 35 10.88 -4.70 11.86
CA SER A 35 12.07 -5.49 12.17
C SER A 35 11.69 -6.92 12.56
N ASN A 36 12.65 -7.83 12.42
CA ASN A 36 12.51 -9.25 12.70
C ASN A 36 11.28 -9.89 12.03
N PHE A 37 11.14 -9.67 10.70
CA PHE A 37 10.05 -10.22 9.91
C PHE A 37 10.55 -10.77 8.58
N LEU A 38 10.30 -12.04 8.28
CA LEU A 38 10.73 -12.75 7.06
C LEU A 38 12.23 -12.58 6.80
N SER A 39 12.63 -11.80 5.78
CA SER A 39 14.04 -11.50 5.50
C SER A 39 14.52 -10.16 6.11
N ILE A 40 13.66 -9.44 6.78
CA ILE A 40 13.98 -8.19 7.48
C ILE A 40 14.43 -8.56 8.89
N LYS A 41 15.73 -8.43 9.20
CA LYS A 41 16.27 -8.67 10.53
C LYS A 41 16.27 -7.41 11.37
N ASP A 42 16.99 -6.42 10.92
CA ASP A 42 17.15 -5.14 11.61
C ASP A 42 16.02 -4.17 11.21
N GLU A 43 15.93 -3.02 11.85
CA GLU A 43 14.88 -2.04 11.52
C GLU A 43 14.99 -1.56 10.07
N LEU A 44 13.98 -1.83 9.30
CA LEU A 44 13.80 -1.33 7.94
C LEU A 44 12.75 -0.22 7.98
N LYS A 45 13.08 0.94 7.40
CA LYS A 45 12.19 2.10 7.36
C LYS A 45 11.92 2.54 5.94
N LEU A 46 10.64 2.73 5.61
CA LEU A 46 10.15 3.39 4.38
C LEU A 46 9.52 4.74 4.75
N SER A 47 9.87 5.80 4.01
CA SER A 47 9.32 7.13 4.22
C SER A 47 8.65 7.67 2.96
N PHE A 48 7.50 8.30 3.12
CA PHE A 48 6.80 9.07 2.10
C PHE A 48 6.99 10.58 2.32
N VAL A 49 7.86 11.00 3.23
CA VAL A 49 8.15 12.41 3.47
C VAL A 49 9.06 12.94 2.37
N ALA A 50 8.57 13.95 1.66
CA ALA A 50 9.32 14.58 0.57
C ALA A 50 10.55 15.35 1.12
N THR A 51 11.69 15.16 0.49
CA THR A 51 12.91 15.92 0.79
C THR A 51 12.88 17.31 0.15
N THR A 52 13.80 18.18 0.58
CA THR A 52 14.00 19.51 -0.01
C THR A 52 14.99 19.51 -1.18
N LEU A 53 15.37 18.33 -1.69
CA LEU A 53 16.29 18.18 -2.81
C LEU A 53 15.69 18.79 -4.09
N LYS A 54 16.54 19.46 -4.87
CA LYS A 54 16.13 19.95 -6.20
C LYS A 54 16.09 18.79 -7.17
N GLU A 55 14.94 18.62 -7.80
CA GLU A 55 14.70 17.55 -8.78
C GLU A 55 14.64 18.10 -10.21
N SER A 56 14.93 17.25 -11.17
CA SER A 56 14.82 17.54 -12.62
C SER A 56 13.87 16.50 -13.23
N LEU A 57 12.60 16.87 -13.33
CA LEU A 57 11.54 15.96 -13.74
C LEU A 57 11.02 16.34 -15.12
N SER A 58 10.68 15.35 -15.93
CA SER A 58 10.08 15.53 -17.27
C SER A 58 8.55 15.35 -17.24
N GLU A 59 8.00 14.81 -16.14
CA GLU A 59 6.57 14.57 -15.96
C GLU A 59 6.06 15.29 -14.69
N PRO A 60 4.76 15.61 -14.61
CA PRO A 60 4.16 16.13 -13.40
C PRO A 60 4.41 15.21 -12.21
N ASN A 61 4.94 15.76 -11.12
CA ASN A 61 5.19 15.03 -9.89
C ASN A 61 5.00 15.97 -8.68
N ASP A 62 3.75 16.16 -8.32
CA ASP A 62 3.33 17.06 -7.27
C ASP A 62 3.43 16.39 -5.90
N VAL A 63 3.94 17.12 -4.92
CA VAL A 63 3.92 16.67 -3.54
C VAL A 63 2.61 17.07 -2.86
N ILE A 64 2.25 16.35 -1.79
CA ILE A 64 1.07 16.64 -0.98
C ILE A 64 1.50 17.45 0.24
N PRO A 65 1.18 18.74 0.32
CA PRO A 65 1.57 19.54 1.48
C PRO A 65 0.78 19.13 2.72
N LEU A 66 1.48 18.87 3.81
CA LEU A 66 0.96 18.88 5.17
C LEU A 66 1.15 20.30 5.71
N SER A 67 0.25 21.20 5.31
CA SER A 67 0.42 22.65 5.36
C SER A 67 0.81 23.21 6.73
N ASP A 68 0.28 22.64 7.79
CA ASP A 68 0.50 23.14 9.15
C ASP A 68 1.79 22.61 9.77
N MET A 69 2.40 21.56 9.19
CA MET A 69 3.67 20.99 9.62
C MET A 69 4.88 21.58 8.90
N GLY A 70 4.69 22.15 7.71
CA GLY A 70 5.78 22.55 6.81
C GLY A 70 6.49 21.34 6.18
N LEU A 71 5.84 20.17 6.18
CA LEU A 71 6.26 18.96 5.50
C LEU A 71 5.41 18.74 4.26
N SER A 72 5.94 17.98 3.32
CA SER A 72 5.18 17.49 2.16
C SER A 72 5.39 15.99 2.04
N LEU A 73 4.43 15.30 1.42
CA LEU A 73 4.52 13.87 1.17
C LEU A 73 4.58 13.61 -0.33
N VAL A 74 5.29 12.57 -0.72
CA VAL A 74 5.28 12.05 -2.08
C VAL A 74 4.01 11.24 -2.32
N ARG A 75 3.55 11.22 -3.57
CA ARG A 75 2.33 10.52 -4.00
C ARG A 75 2.59 9.08 -4.38
N SER A 76 3.82 8.76 -4.74
CA SER A 76 4.23 7.39 -5.02
C SER A 76 5.62 7.11 -4.47
N ALA A 77 5.88 5.83 -4.23
CA ALA A 77 7.20 5.30 -3.95
C ALA A 77 7.39 3.98 -4.70
N VAL A 78 8.59 3.74 -5.20
CA VAL A 78 8.96 2.55 -5.96
C VAL A 78 10.13 1.85 -5.30
N ILE A 79 10.07 0.52 -5.23
CA ILE A 79 11.14 -0.30 -4.67
C ILE A 79 11.79 -1.13 -5.79
N TYR A 80 13.08 -0.88 -6.01
CA TYR A 80 13.95 -1.64 -6.90
C TYR A 80 14.83 -2.63 -6.12
N GLY A 81 15.34 -3.62 -6.80
CA GLY A 81 16.31 -4.57 -6.25
C GLY A 81 16.37 -5.85 -7.06
N ALA A 82 17.41 -6.62 -6.87
CA ALA A 82 17.58 -7.91 -7.50
C ALA A 82 16.45 -8.89 -7.15
N ASN A 83 16.35 -10.01 -7.90
CA ASN A 83 15.49 -11.10 -7.49
C ASN A 83 15.92 -11.60 -6.11
N ALA A 84 14.93 -11.93 -5.27
CA ALA A 84 15.13 -12.35 -3.88
C ALA A 84 15.79 -11.31 -2.95
N SER A 85 15.93 -10.03 -3.35
CA SER A 85 16.44 -8.95 -2.49
C SER A 85 15.54 -8.59 -1.30
N GLY A 86 14.27 -9.03 -1.32
CA GLY A 86 13.32 -8.78 -0.24
C GLY A 86 12.22 -7.76 -0.57
N LYS A 87 12.11 -7.26 -1.82
CA LYS A 87 11.02 -6.34 -2.24
C LYS A 87 9.64 -6.80 -1.78
N THR A 88 9.26 -8.00 -2.15
CA THR A 88 7.97 -8.60 -1.76
C THR A 88 7.83 -8.74 -0.24
N ASN A 89 8.92 -9.01 0.50
CA ASN A 89 8.86 -9.13 1.96
C ASN A 89 8.58 -7.80 2.65
N VAL A 90 9.04 -6.68 2.08
CA VAL A 90 8.66 -5.33 2.54
C VAL A 90 7.15 -5.10 2.38
N LEU A 91 6.58 -5.47 1.25
CA LEU A 91 5.14 -5.36 1.03
C LEU A 91 4.34 -6.33 1.90
N LYS A 92 4.87 -7.55 2.13
CA LYS A 92 4.28 -8.51 3.07
C LYS A 92 4.26 -7.99 4.51
N ALA A 93 5.26 -7.22 4.93
CA ALA A 93 5.26 -6.57 6.24
C ALA A 93 4.11 -5.57 6.35
N ILE A 94 3.88 -4.74 5.33
CA ILE A 94 2.74 -3.80 5.28
C ILE A 94 1.39 -4.55 5.29
N ALA A 95 1.31 -5.64 4.52
CA ALA A 95 0.11 -6.48 4.48
C ALA A 95 -0.18 -7.15 5.83
N PHE A 96 0.85 -7.66 6.49
CA PHE A 96 0.73 -8.26 7.83
C PHE A 96 0.31 -7.20 8.86
N TYR A 97 0.97 -6.03 8.88
CA TYR A 97 0.62 -4.91 9.76
C TYR A 97 -0.88 -4.57 9.64
N LYS A 98 -1.35 -4.36 8.39
CA LYS A 98 -2.77 -4.09 8.14
C LYS A 98 -3.67 -5.23 8.62
N ARG A 99 -3.39 -6.47 8.17
CA ARG A 99 -4.22 -7.66 8.47
C ARG A 99 -4.32 -7.88 9.97
N PHE A 100 -3.18 -7.83 10.67
CA PHE A 100 -3.14 -8.12 12.10
C PHE A 100 -3.96 -7.09 12.91
N ILE A 101 -3.86 -5.79 12.59
CA ILE A 101 -4.67 -4.76 13.24
C ILE A 101 -6.17 -4.94 12.94
N MET A 102 -6.51 -5.27 11.70
CA MET A 102 -7.92 -5.43 11.31
C MET A 102 -8.58 -6.66 11.91
N ASP A 103 -7.81 -7.74 12.11
CA ASP A 103 -8.34 -9.07 12.34
C ASP A 103 -8.02 -9.66 13.73
N SER A 104 -7.05 -9.13 14.49
CA SER A 104 -6.58 -9.73 15.75
C SER A 104 -7.67 -9.93 16.81
N PHE A 105 -8.71 -9.10 16.81
CA PHE A 105 -9.86 -9.30 17.69
C PHE A 105 -10.89 -10.28 17.09
N LYS A 106 -11.13 -10.23 15.78
CA LYS A 106 -12.22 -10.95 15.12
C LYS A 106 -11.90 -12.41 14.85
N ASN A 107 -10.68 -12.67 14.36
CA ASN A 107 -10.31 -13.94 13.75
C ASN A 107 -9.44 -14.83 14.64
N SER A 108 -9.15 -14.44 15.87
CA SER A 108 -8.41 -15.26 16.84
C SER A 108 -9.18 -15.48 18.12
N GLN A 109 -9.12 -16.70 18.67
CA GLN A 109 -9.62 -17.00 20.01
C GLN A 109 -8.52 -16.86 21.07
N ALA A 110 -8.88 -16.81 22.33
CA ALA A 110 -7.90 -16.73 23.41
C ALA A 110 -6.97 -17.96 23.39
N GLY A 111 -5.67 -17.72 23.36
CA GLY A 111 -4.65 -18.77 23.33
C GLY A 111 -4.28 -19.32 21.96
N GLU A 112 -4.96 -18.91 20.89
CA GLU A 112 -4.52 -19.23 19.51
C GLU A 112 -3.22 -18.52 19.16
N SER A 113 -2.40 -19.20 18.37
CA SER A 113 -1.12 -18.65 17.89
C SER A 113 -1.34 -17.54 16.86
N ILE A 114 -0.46 -16.56 16.90
CA ILE A 114 -0.40 -15.48 15.92
C ILE A 114 0.48 -15.96 14.76
N ASP A 115 -0.04 -15.86 13.54
CA ASP A 115 0.65 -16.23 12.30
C ASP A 115 1.65 -15.13 11.91
N VAL A 116 2.77 -15.05 12.66
CA VAL A 116 3.90 -14.15 12.40
C VAL A 116 5.16 -14.94 12.13
N GLU A 117 5.91 -14.55 11.10
CA GLU A 117 7.14 -15.20 10.70
C GLU A 117 8.34 -14.31 10.98
N ASN A 118 9.13 -14.68 12.00
CA ASN A 118 10.36 -14.00 12.36
C ASN A 118 11.49 -14.26 11.34
N PHE A 119 12.54 -13.45 11.38
CA PHE A 119 13.77 -13.73 10.64
C PHE A 119 14.43 -14.99 11.17
N ARG A 120 14.54 -16.02 10.31
CA ARG A 120 14.95 -17.39 10.72
C ARG A 120 16.42 -17.68 10.55
N LEU A 121 17.19 -16.81 9.88
CA LEU A 121 18.59 -17.05 9.56
C LEU A 121 19.56 -16.60 10.66
N ASN A 122 19.04 -16.22 11.83
CA ASN A 122 19.84 -15.88 13.00
C ASN A 122 19.24 -16.54 14.25
N ILE A 123 20.09 -17.11 15.11
CA ILE A 123 19.67 -17.93 16.26
C ILE A 123 18.89 -17.11 17.30
N SER A 124 19.27 -15.85 17.53
CA SER A 124 18.64 -15.01 18.54
C SER A 124 17.29 -14.48 18.04
N THR A 125 17.21 -13.99 16.80
CA THR A 125 15.99 -13.35 16.27
C THR A 125 14.80 -14.29 16.15
N VAL A 126 15.01 -15.60 16.08
CA VAL A 126 13.93 -16.60 16.08
C VAL A 126 13.08 -16.53 17.37
N HIS A 127 13.66 -16.06 18.46
CA HIS A 127 13.02 -15.97 19.77
C HIS A 127 12.63 -14.54 20.16
N GLU A 128 13.02 -13.56 19.37
CA GLU A 128 12.67 -12.14 19.59
C GLU A 128 11.33 -11.82 18.90
N PRO A 129 10.57 -10.83 19.42
CA PRO A 129 9.34 -10.41 18.77
C PRO A 129 9.60 -9.72 17.43
N THR A 130 8.63 -9.79 16.53
CA THR A 130 8.55 -8.93 15.35
C THR A 130 8.02 -7.58 15.77
N MET A 131 8.68 -6.48 15.39
CA MET A 131 8.22 -5.12 15.59
C MET A 131 7.68 -4.54 14.29
N MET A 132 6.54 -3.85 14.37
CA MET A 132 6.01 -3.05 13.25
C MET A 132 5.43 -1.75 13.77
N GLU A 133 5.70 -0.66 13.06
CA GLU A 133 5.19 0.67 13.38
C GLU A 133 4.84 1.43 12.09
N ALA A 134 3.77 2.22 12.13
CA ALA A 134 3.48 3.20 11.08
C ALA A 134 3.19 4.56 11.69
N THR A 135 3.68 5.60 11.00
CA THR A 135 3.31 7.00 11.24
C THR A 135 2.39 7.45 10.10
N PHE A 136 1.22 7.97 10.44
CA PHE A 136 0.21 8.31 9.45
C PHE A 136 -0.68 9.48 9.91
N ALA A 137 -1.23 10.21 8.94
CA ALA A 137 -2.17 11.28 9.19
C ALA A 137 -3.62 10.76 9.06
N VAL A 138 -4.45 11.06 10.05
CA VAL A 138 -5.91 10.85 10.00
C VAL A 138 -6.60 12.11 10.53
N GLY A 139 -7.26 12.82 9.64
CA GLY A 139 -7.90 14.09 9.99
C GLY A 139 -6.89 15.16 10.39
N GLU A 140 -7.11 15.73 11.56
CA GLU A 140 -6.26 16.80 12.13
C GLU A 140 -5.07 16.26 12.91
N TYR A 141 -4.91 14.95 12.99
CA TYR A 141 -3.88 14.32 13.81
C TYR A 141 -2.90 13.50 12.97
N ILE A 142 -1.68 13.43 13.46
CA ILE A 142 -0.68 12.44 13.07
C ILE A 142 -0.60 11.44 14.21
N TYR A 143 -0.74 10.17 13.86
CA TYR A 143 -0.63 9.04 14.75
C TYR A 143 0.67 8.29 14.48
N ARG A 144 1.25 7.73 15.53
CA ARG A 144 2.31 6.74 15.48
C ARG A 144 1.82 5.54 16.27
N TYR A 145 1.59 4.45 15.55
CA TYR A 145 1.03 3.23 16.11
C TYR A 145 1.93 2.05 15.74
N GLY A 146 2.27 1.27 16.75
CA GLY A 146 3.09 0.08 16.56
C GLY A 146 2.83 -0.99 17.60
N PHE A 147 3.44 -2.14 17.35
CA PHE A 147 3.38 -3.30 18.24
C PHE A 147 4.62 -4.19 18.08
N GLU A 148 4.88 -4.96 19.13
CA GLU A 148 5.79 -6.09 19.14
C GLU A 148 5.02 -7.39 19.36
N VAL A 149 5.18 -8.35 18.46
CA VAL A 149 4.40 -9.58 18.44
C VAL A 149 5.28 -10.81 18.23
N ALA A 150 5.01 -11.85 19.00
CA ALA A 150 5.55 -13.18 18.82
C ALA A 150 4.41 -14.20 18.60
N PRO A 151 4.67 -15.44 18.15
CA PRO A 151 3.61 -16.41 17.86
C PRO A 151 2.64 -16.69 19.01
N LYS A 152 3.04 -16.44 20.27
CA LYS A 152 2.21 -16.76 21.43
C LYS A 152 1.51 -15.55 22.06
N ALA A 153 2.04 -14.32 21.86
CA ALA A 153 1.53 -13.15 22.54
C ALA A 153 1.99 -11.84 21.86
N ILE A 154 1.30 -10.78 22.20
CA ILE A 154 1.72 -9.39 21.96
C ILE A 154 2.60 -8.98 23.15
N HIS A 155 3.86 -8.61 22.85
CA HIS A 155 4.85 -8.19 23.83
C HIS A 155 4.67 -6.71 24.20
N ALA A 156 4.50 -5.87 23.19
CA ALA A 156 4.24 -4.45 23.38
C ALA A 156 3.24 -3.92 22.35
N GLU A 157 2.55 -2.84 22.69
CA GLU A 157 1.65 -2.11 21.79
C GLU A 157 1.58 -0.65 22.23
N TRP A 158 1.68 0.28 21.28
CA TRP A 158 1.65 1.70 21.61
C TRP A 158 0.89 2.51 20.57
N LEU A 159 0.23 3.57 21.06
CA LEU A 159 -0.41 4.58 20.25
C LEU A 159 -0.07 5.97 20.75
N TYR A 160 0.58 6.75 19.91
CA TYR A 160 0.86 8.15 20.14
C TYR A 160 0.09 9.02 19.14
N ARG A 161 -0.19 10.26 19.54
CA ARG A 161 -0.91 11.22 18.73
C ARG A 161 -0.31 12.61 18.88
N ARG A 162 -0.19 13.36 17.79
CA ARG A 162 0.07 14.80 17.79
C ARG A 162 -0.85 15.52 16.81
N MET A 163 -1.15 16.79 17.06
CA MET A 163 -1.87 17.59 16.07
C MET A 163 -0.99 17.81 14.83
N ASN A 164 -1.62 17.83 13.66
CA ASN A 164 -0.95 18.12 12.37
C ASN A 164 -0.62 19.62 12.25
N ARG A 165 0.24 20.11 13.14
CA ARG A 165 0.73 21.50 13.15
C ARG A 165 2.17 21.58 13.66
N LYS A 166 2.89 22.65 13.26
CA LYS A 166 4.26 22.92 13.73
C LYS A 166 4.32 22.92 15.25
N ARG A 167 5.40 22.34 15.81
CA ARG A 167 5.70 22.27 17.24
C ARG A 167 4.62 21.61 18.12
N ALA A 168 3.68 20.89 17.55
CA ALA A 168 2.77 20.06 18.33
C ALA A 168 3.55 18.95 19.03
N LYS A 169 3.34 18.80 20.34
CA LYS A 169 3.93 17.71 21.13
C LYS A 169 3.18 16.42 20.84
N GLU A 170 3.91 15.33 20.77
CA GLU A 170 3.35 13.99 20.74
C GLU A 170 2.82 13.64 22.15
N VAL A 171 1.67 13.00 22.20
CA VAL A 171 1.00 12.58 23.42
C VAL A 171 0.76 11.08 23.32
N GLU A 172 1.15 10.33 24.34
CA GLU A 172 0.83 8.92 24.47
C GLU A 172 -0.68 8.76 24.74
N ILE A 173 -1.36 7.98 23.91
CA ILE A 173 -2.75 7.57 24.15
C ILE A 173 -2.78 6.34 25.02
N PHE A 174 -1.96 5.35 24.69
CA PHE A 174 -1.66 4.20 25.54
C PHE A 174 -0.30 3.58 25.17
N TYR A 175 0.28 2.90 26.16
CA TYR A 175 1.42 2.01 25.99
C TYR A 175 1.16 0.74 26.80
N ARG A 176 1.26 -0.41 26.14
CA ARG A 176 1.09 -1.74 26.73
C ARG A 176 2.40 -2.50 26.63
N GLU A 177 2.82 -3.12 27.72
CA GLU A 177 3.96 -4.02 27.79
C GLU A 177 3.56 -5.24 28.62
N GLY A 178 3.46 -6.39 27.97
CA GLY A 178 2.93 -7.60 28.60
C GLY A 178 1.52 -7.41 29.17
N GLU A 179 1.38 -7.56 30.49
CA GLU A 179 0.13 -7.34 31.22
C GLU A 179 -0.07 -5.90 31.70
N THR A 180 0.96 -5.08 31.65
CA THR A 180 0.91 -3.69 32.12
C THR A 180 0.48 -2.77 30.98
N THR A 181 -0.47 -1.87 31.26
CA THR A 181 -0.91 -0.88 30.28
C THR A 181 -1.05 0.48 30.95
N THR A 182 -0.38 1.49 30.39
CA THR A 182 -0.62 2.90 30.71
C THR A 182 -1.61 3.48 29.73
N VAL A 183 -2.56 4.28 30.22
CA VAL A 183 -3.59 4.91 29.38
C VAL A 183 -3.71 6.39 29.73
N HIS A 184 -3.77 7.24 28.73
CA HIS A 184 -3.98 8.67 28.91
C HIS A 184 -5.35 8.96 29.53
N ALA A 185 -5.38 9.87 30.49
CA ALA A 185 -6.60 10.20 31.27
C ALA A 185 -7.82 10.65 30.43
N LYS A 186 -7.60 11.08 29.17
CA LYS A 186 -8.67 11.49 28.23
C LYS A 186 -9.17 10.36 27.32
N SER A 187 -8.86 9.11 27.65
CA SER A 187 -9.29 7.93 26.89
C SER A 187 -10.05 6.95 27.80
N PRO A 188 -11.22 7.36 28.34
CA PRO A 188 -11.91 6.62 29.38
C PRO A 188 -12.35 5.22 28.94
N LEU A 189 -12.76 5.03 27.69
CA LEU A 189 -13.16 3.74 27.17
C LEU A 189 -11.97 2.77 27.09
N ILE A 190 -10.81 3.22 26.66
CA ILE A 190 -9.58 2.40 26.65
C ILE A 190 -9.21 2.02 28.09
N GLN A 191 -9.28 2.98 29.01
CA GLN A 191 -9.01 2.73 30.43
C GLN A 191 -9.97 1.68 31.02
N ASP A 192 -11.25 1.72 30.66
CA ASP A 192 -12.25 0.75 31.11
C ASP A 192 -11.95 -0.66 30.59
N LEU A 193 -11.57 -0.79 29.31
CA LEU A 193 -11.20 -2.08 28.71
C LEU A 193 -10.01 -2.72 29.41
N VAL A 194 -9.00 -1.92 29.75
CA VAL A 194 -7.81 -2.36 30.48
C VAL A 194 -8.17 -2.76 31.91
N ASN A 195 -8.89 -1.90 32.67
CA ASN A 195 -9.27 -2.16 34.07
C ASN A 195 -10.14 -3.41 34.21
N LYS A 196 -11.03 -3.67 33.26
CA LYS A 196 -11.93 -4.84 33.24
C LYS A 196 -11.27 -6.09 32.65
N LYS A 197 -9.96 -6.02 32.25
CA LYS A 197 -9.21 -7.11 31.61
C LYS A 197 -9.90 -7.69 30.37
N MET A 198 -10.48 -6.82 29.54
CA MET A 198 -11.24 -7.23 28.35
C MET A 198 -10.35 -7.43 27.12
N VAL A 199 -9.04 -7.23 27.25
CA VAL A 199 -8.06 -7.37 26.15
C VAL A 199 -7.31 -8.68 26.31
N ARG A 200 -7.40 -9.53 25.29
CA ARG A 200 -6.69 -10.83 25.28
C ARG A 200 -5.20 -10.65 25.02
N GLY A 201 -4.38 -11.62 25.47
CA GLY A 201 -2.93 -11.60 25.26
C GLY A 201 -2.49 -11.65 23.80
N ASN A 202 -3.32 -12.23 22.93
CA ASN A 202 -3.09 -12.35 21.49
C ASN A 202 -3.94 -11.39 20.62
N ALA A 203 -4.63 -10.41 21.23
CA ALA A 203 -5.39 -9.38 20.55
C ALA A 203 -4.84 -7.98 20.85
N LEU A 204 -4.78 -7.12 19.83
CA LEU A 204 -4.37 -5.72 19.99
C LEU A 204 -5.44 -4.91 20.75
N LEU A 205 -4.98 -4.04 21.63
CA LEU A 205 -5.85 -3.11 22.37
C LEU A 205 -6.58 -2.16 21.43
N LEU A 206 -5.90 -1.64 20.41
CA LEU A 206 -6.51 -0.81 19.37
C LEU A 206 -7.67 -1.53 18.67
N SER A 207 -7.44 -2.78 18.24
CA SER A 207 -8.45 -3.62 17.59
C SER A 207 -9.63 -3.91 18.49
N THR A 208 -9.36 -4.18 19.75
CA THR A 208 -10.38 -4.38 20.79
C THR A 208 -11.18 -3.10 21.00
N ALA A 209 -10.54 -1.95 21.18
CA ALA A 209 -11.20 -0.66 21.41
C ALA A 209 -12.12 -0.28 20.24
N ALA A 210 -11.73 -0.59 19.00
CA ALA A 210 -12.57 -0.35 17.83
C ALA A 210 -13.87 -1.17 17.86
N GLN A 211 -13.87 -2.40 18.37
CA GLN A 211 -15.09 -3.20 18.53
C GLN A 211 -16.07 -2.62 19.56
N PHE A 212 -15.56 -1.84 20.50
CA PHE A 212 -16.37 -1.10 21.48
C PHE A 212 -16.64 0.35 21.05
N ASN A 213 -16.45 0.66 19.78
CA ASN A 213 -16.71 1.98 19.17
C ASN A 213 -15.88 3.13 19.76
N GLU A 214 -14.63 2.85 20.20
CA GLU A 214 -13.71 3.93 20.54
C GLU A 214 -13.37 4.72 19.26
N THR A 215 -13.64 6.01 19.27
CA THR A 215 -13.65 6.86 18.06
C THR A 215 -12.28 6.90 17.36
N THR A 216 -11.19 7.01 18.12
CA THR A 216 -9.84 7.05 17.54
C THR A 216 -9.48 5.71 16.88
N ALA A 217 -9.77 4.61 17.57
CA ALA A 217 -9.54 3.26 17.08
C ALA A 217 -10.35 2.97 15.81
N VAL A 218 -11.64 3.31 15.80
CA VAL A 218 -12.51 3.18 14.61
C VAL A 218 -11.95 3.96 13.43
N ASN A 219 -11.52 5.22 13.62
CA ASN A 219 -10.97 6.04 12.55
C ASN A 219 -9.65 5.47 12.00
N ILE A 220 -8.79 4.91 12.86
CA ILE A 220 -7.54 4.25 12.46
C ILE A 220 -7.85 2.98 11.66
N LEU A 221 -8.79 2.16 12.11
CA LEU A 221 -9.18 0.95 11.38
C LEU A 221 -9.81 1.28 10.02
N HIS A 222 -10.62 2.33 9.91
CA HIS A 222 -11.14 2.80 8.62
C HIS A 222 -10.00 3.23 7.70
N TRP A 223 -9.02 3.99 8.23
CA TRP A 223 -7.84 4.37 7.46
C TRP A 223 -7.08 3.14 6.95
N LEU A 224 -6.84 2.14 7.79
CA LEU A 224 -6.20 0.89 7.38
C LEU A 224 -7.04 0.12 6.34
N GLY A 225 -8.35 0.09 6.50
CA GLY A 225 -9.29 -0.51 5.56
C GLY A 225 -9.16 0.05 4.14
N ASP A 226 -8.88 1.36 4.04
CA ASP A 226 -8.65 2.06 2.78
C ASP A 226 -7.26 1.80 2.15
N THR A 227 -6.42 0.97 2.75
CA THR A 227 -5.15 0.53 2.17
C THR A 227 -5.36 -0.79 1.46
N GLN A 228 -5.13 -0.85 0.15
CA GLN A 228 -5.21 -2.07 -0.63
C GLN A 228 -3.80 -2.58 -0.93
N VAL A 229 -3.55 -3.86 -0.65
CA VAL A 229 -2.28 -4.53 -0.99
C VAL A 229 -2.58 -5.63 -1.99
N LEU A 230 -1.88 -5.61 -3.12
CA LEU A 230 -2.06 -6.52 -4.26
C LEU A 230 -0.74 -7.23 -4.54
N PHE A 231 -0.73 -8.55 -4.44
CA PHE A 231 0.42 -9.36 -4.82
C PHE A 231 0.22 -9.93 -6.22
N CYS A 232 1.32 -10.12 -6.96
CA CYS A 232 1.29 -10.72 -8.29
C CYS A 232 0.69 -12.13 -8.28
N SER A 233 0.85 -12.87 -7.18
CA SER A 233 0.25 -14.20 -6.98
C SER A 233 -1.28 -14.17 -6.75
N GLU A 234 -1.89 -13.01 -6.59
CA GLU A 234 -3.33 -12.82 -6.32
C GLU A 234 -4.11 -12.29 -7.54
N ASP A 235 -3.65 -12.57 -8.76
CA ASP A 235 -4.30 -12.12 -10.00
C ASP A 235 -5.80 -12.47 -10.04
N GLU A 236 -6.20 -13.64 -9.57
CA GLU A 236 -7.60 -14.07 -9.48
C GLU A 236 -8.44 -13.19 -8.55
N LYS A 237 -7.86 -12.71 -7.46
CA LYS A 237 -8.55 -11.83 -6.52
C LYS A 237 -8.77 -10.44 -7.12
N MET A 238 -7.77 -9.88 -7.80
CA MET A 238 -7.90 -8.61 -8.53
C MET A 238 -8.93 -8.72 -9.64
N TRP A 239 -8.88 -9.79 -10.41
CA TRP A 239 -9.86 -10.12 -11.43
C TRP A 239 -11.28 -10.18 -10.87
N SER A 240 -11.48 -10.92 -9.78
CA SER A 240 -12.79 -11.05 -9.12
C SER A 240 -13.33 -9.72 -8.59
N GLN A 241 -12.45 -8.82 -8.16
CA GLN A 241 -12.84 -7.47 -7.76
C GLN A 241 -13.32 -6.65 -8.95
N ALA A 242 -12.55 -6.62 -10.04
CA ALA A 242 -12.94 -5.89 -11.25
C ALA A 242 -14.30 -6.35 -11.79
N ILE A 243 -14.54 -7.67 -11.83
CA ILE A 243 -15.81 -8.25 -12.27
C ILE A 243 -16.99 -7.80 -11.40
N ARG A 244 -16.86 -7.82 -10.07
CA ARG A 244 -17.94 -7.40 -9.17
C ARG A 244 -18.38 -5.96 -9.41
N HIS A 245 -17.47 -5.10 -9.81
CA HIS A 245 -17.75 -3.69 -10.06
C HIS A 245 -18.27 -3.39 -11.48
N LEU A 246 -18.30 -4.39 -12.37
CA LEU A 246 -19.00 -4.26 -13.67
C LEU A 246 -20.53 -4.24 -13.53
N ASP A 247 -21.07 -4.65 -12.40
CA ASP A 247 -22.51 -4.59 -12.13
C ASP A 247 -22.98 -3.15 -11.82
N ASP A 248 -22.08 -2.26 -11.40
CA ASP A 248 -22.32 -0.81 -11.29
C ASP A 248 -22.06 -0.14 -12.65
N GLU A 249 -23.08 0.48 -13.24
CA GLU A 249 -23.01 1.04 -14.58
C GLU A 249 -21.94 2.15 -14.70
N LYS A 250 -21.85 3.04 -13.73
CA LYS A 250 -20.88 4.14 -13.75
C LYS A 250 -19.45 3.63 -13.63
N MET A 251 -19.22 2.65 -12.77
CA MET A 251 -17.92 2.03 -12.60
C MET A 251 -17.55 1.21 -13.83
N ARG A 252 -18.49 0.46 -14.41
CA ARG A 252 -18.29 -0.28 -15.66
C ARG A 252 -17.81 0.63 -16.79
N GLU A 253 -18.50 1.75 -17.03
CA GLU A 253 -18.09 2.72 -18.06
C GLU A 253 -16.66 3.21 -17.86
N ARG A 254 -16.26 3.44 -16.63
CA ARG A 254 -14.91 3.89 -16.29
C ARG A 254 -13.86 2.80 -16.46
N ILE A 255 -14.15 1.58 -16.04
CA ILE A 255 -13.29 0.41 -16.24
C ILE A 255 -13.10 0.14 -17.74
N VAL A 256 -14.17 0.16 -18.53
CA VAL A 256 -14.12 0.00 -19.99
C VAL A 256 -13.29 1.11 -20.61
N ARG A 257 -13.52 2.36 -20.22
CA ARG A 257 -12.73 3.50 -20.71
C ARG A 257 -11.26 3.37 -20.34
N PHE A 258 -10.94 2.93 -19.12
CA PHE A 258 -9.56 2.67 -18.68
C PHE A 258 -8.92 1.59 -19.55
N ALA A 259 -9.61 0.47 -19.79
CA ALA A 259 -9.12 -0.61 -20.64
C ALA A 259 -8.84 -0.16 -22.08
N LYS A 260 -9.70 0.67 -22.65
CA LYS A 260 -9.52 1.24 -24.02
C LYS A 260 -8.25 2.06 -24.17
N TYR A 261 -7.79 2.74 -23.12
CA TYR A 261 -6.56 3.53 -23.18
C TYR A 261 -5.29 2.67 -23.29
N ALA A 262 -5.37 1.38 -23.08
CA ALA A 262 -4.26 0.46 -23.30
C ALA A 262 -4.07 0.07 -24.78
N ASP A 263 -4.85 0.66 -25.69
CA ASP A 263 -4.82 0.36 -27.14
C ASP A 263 -5.07 -1.13 -27.47
N LEU A 264 -6.00 -1.74 -26.75
CA LEU A 264 -6.25 -3.18 -26.83
C LEU A 264 -7.28 -3.57 -27.90
N GLY A 265 -7.74 -2.62 -28.72
CA GLY A 265 -8.78 -2.87 -29.74
C GLY A 265 -10.15 -3.21 -29.17
N ILE A 266 -10.32 -3.13 -27.85
CA ILE A 266 -11.57 -3.44 -27.17
C ILE A 266 -12.57 -2.29 -27.32
N ASP A 267 -13.73 -2.57 -27.91
CA ASP A 267 -14.82 -1.61 -28.01
C ASP A 267 -15.70 -1.56 -26.75
N ASN A 268 -15.91 -2.71 -26.13
CA ASN A 268 -16.70 -2.81 -24.89
C ASN A 268 -16.32 -4.04 -24.08
N ILE A 269 -16.60 -4.01 -22.79
CA ILE A 269 -16.50 -5.15 -21.87
C ILE A 269 -17.82 -5.26 -21.14
N ALA A 270 -18.41 -6.44 -21.16
CA ALA A 270 -19.69 -6.72 -20.52
C ALA A 270 -19.67 -8.05 -19.76
N LYS A 271 -20.52 -8.15 -18.77
CA LYS A 271 -20.79 -9.40 -18.06
C LYS A 271 -22.08 -10.01 -18.61
N ILE A 272 -21.98 -11.20 -19.19
CA ILE A 272 -23.09 -11.96 -19.75
C ILE A 272 -23.07 -13.34 -19.10
N ASP A 273 -24.15 -13.75 -18.45
CA ASP A 273 -24.26 -15.06 -17.79
C ASP A 273 -23.05 -15.45 -16.93
N ASN A 274 -22.60 -14.53 -16.07
CA ASN A 274 -21.40 -14.66 -15.23
C ASN A 274 -20.06 -14.81 -15.99
N ARG A 275 -20.04 -14.63 -17.30
CA ARG A 275 -18.82 -14.58 -18.12
C ARG A 275 -18.52 -13.15 -18.50
N ILE A 276 -17.23 -12.84 -18.56
CA ILE A 276 -16.79 -11.54 -19.09
C ILE A 276 -16.50 -11.70 -20.57
N VAL A 277 -17.08 -10.79 -21.32
CA VAL A 277 -16.99 -10.75 -22.78
C VAL A 277 -16.44 -9.40 -23.20
N SER A 278 -15.42 -9.40 -24.04
CA SER A 278 -14.96 -8.23 -24.78
C SER A 278 -15.63 -8.18 -26.14
N SER A 279 -15.83 -6.99 -26.68
CA SER A 279 -16.26 -6.82 -28.05
C SER A 279 -15.20 -6.09 -28.87
N HIS A 280 -14.92 -6.59 -30.06
CA HIS A 280 -13.97 -6.06 -31.02
C HIS A 280 -14.66 -5.77 -32.35
N ARG A 281 -14.18 -4.77 -33.09
CA ARG A 281 -14.68 -4.48 -34.42
C ARG A 281 -14.19 -5.52 -35.40
N GLN A 282 -15.11 -6.04 -36.20
CA GLN A 282 -14.78 -6.80 -37.38
C GLN A 282 -14.72 -5.88 -38.61
N TYR A 283 -13.82 -6.17 -39.49
CA TYR A 283 -13.60 -5.41 -40.72
C TYR A 283 -13.77 -6.33 -41.94
N ASP A 284 -14.21 -5.77 -43.08
CA ASP A 284 -14.18 -6.43 -44.35
C ASP A 284 -12.77 -6.36 -44.98
N ASP A 285 -12.60 -6.98 -46.14
CA ASP A 285 -11.32 -7.03 -46.86
C ASP A 285 -10.84 -5.65 -47.31
N GLU A 286 -11.73 -4.65 -47.38
CA GLU A 286 -11.43 -3.26 -47.69
C GLU A 286 -11.10 -2.43 -46.46
N GLY A 287 -11.11 -3.04 -45.24
CA GLY A 287 -10.80 -2.36 -43.97
C GLY A 287 -11.96 -1.54 -43.41
N LYS A 288 -13.19 -1.71 -43.92
CA LYS A 288 -14.39 -1.05 -43.40
C LYS A 288 -14.99 -1.84 -42.25
N ALA A 289 -15.28 -1.14 -41.14
CA ALA A 289 -15.92 -1.74 -40.00
C ALA A 289 -17.31 -2.27 -40.34
N THR A 290 -17.61 -3.52 -39.99
CA THR A 290 -18.89 -4.20 -40.27
C THR A 290 -19.74 -4.30 -39.00
N HIS A 291 -19.35 -5.12 -38.07
CA HIS A 291 -20.08 -5.35 -36.80
C HIS A 291 -19.07 -5.66 -35.69
N ASN A 292 -19.58 -5.76 -34.46
CA ASN A 292 -18.75 -6.15 -33.33
C ASN A 292 -18.83 -7.67 -33.11
N VAL A 293 -17.69 -8.28 -32.86
CA VAL A 293 -17.57 -9.70 -32.49
C VAL A 293 -17.25 -9.80 -31.00
N ALA A 294 -17.94 -10.72 -30.34
CA ALA A 294 -17.75 -10.99 -28.93
C ALA A 294 -16.67 -12.07 -28.71
N PHE A 295 -15.72 -11.80 -27.84
CA PHE A 295 -14.70 -12.74 -27.42
C PHE A 295 -14.83 -13.06 -25.93
N SER A 296 -14.50 -14.32 -25.55
CA SER A 296 -14.32 -14.66 -24.15
C SER A 296 -13.10 -13.92 -23.60
N PHE A 297 -13.29 -13.07 -22.60
CA PHE A 297 -12.22 -12.24 -22.07
C PHE A 297 -11.04 -13.09 -21.58
N ASN A 298 -11.28 -14.11 -20.76
CA ASN A 298 -10.22 -14.98 -20.23
C ASN A 298 -9.61 -15.94 -21.26
N GLY A 299 -10.33 -16.21 -22.35
CA GLY A 299 -9.87 -17.20 -23.33
C GLY A 299 -9.19 -16.60 -24.56
N ASN A 300 -9.48 -15.35 -24.86
CA ASN A 300 -9.05 -14.73 -26.10
C ASN A 300 -8.19 -13.48 -25.92
N GLU A 301 -8.30 -12.80 -24.77
CA GLU A 301 -7.47 -11.63 -24.49
C GLU A 301 -6.07 -12.03 -24.01
N SER A 302 -5.10 -11.12 -24.20
CA SER A 302 -3.75 -11.33 -23.72
C SER A 302 -3.69 -11.25 -22.19
N GLU A 303 -2.69 -11.92 -21.57
CA GLU A 303 -2.46 -11.81 -20.12
C GLU A 303 -2.21 -10.35 -19.67
N GLY A 304 -1.58 -9.55 -20.51
CA GLY A 304 -1.38 -8.11 -20.26
C GLY A 304 -2.71 -7.35 -20.24
N THR A 305 -3.63 -7.66 -21.15
CA THR A 305 -4.99 -7.11 -21.20
C THR A 305 -5.75 -7.45 -19.92
N ILE A 306 -5.71 -8.71 -19.52
CA ILE A 306 -6.36 -9.21 -18.31
C ILE A 306 -5.80 -8.53 -17.07
N LYS A 307 -4.47 -8.40 -16.98
CA LYS A 307 -3.80 -7.71 -15.85
C LYS A 307 -4.17 -6.23 -15.78
N TYR A 308 -4.13 -5.53 -16.92
CA TYR A 308 -4.46 -4.11 -16.98
C TYR A 308 -5.93 -3.84 -16.59
N PHE A 309 -6.84 -4.65 -17.10
CA PHE A 309 -8.25 -4.62 -16.72
C PHE A 309 -8.43 -4.88 -15.21
N SER A 310 -7.73 -5.86 -14.66
CA SER A 310 -7.82 -6.21 -13.24
C SER A 310 -7.34 -5.08 -12.32
N LEU A 311 -6.37 -4.27 -12.78
CA LEU A 311 -5.88 -3.10 -12.06
C LEU A 311 -6.79 -1.87 -12.19
N ALA A 312 -7.74 -1.86 -13.15
CA ALA A 312 -8.58 -0.69 -13.40
C ALA A 312 -9.37 -0.26 -12.16
N TYR A 313 -10.09 -1.19 -11.53
CA TYR A 313 -10.89 -0.86 -10.35
C TYR A 313 -10.03 -0.38 -9.16
N PRO A 314 -8.98 -1.09 -8.72
CA PRO A 314 -8.11 -0.65 -7.64
C PRO A 314 -7.52 0.76 -7.86
N ILE A 315 -7.09 1.06 -9.08
CA ILE A 315 -6.52 2.38 -9.44
C ILE A 315 -7.59 3.47 -9.39
N ILE A 316 -8.75 3.22 -10.02
CA ILE A 316 -9.87 4.17 -10.04
C ILE A 316 -10.35 4.45 -8.62
N ASP A 317 -10.57 3.41 -7.82
CA ASP A 317 -11.03 3.54 -6.43
C ASP A 317 -10.01 4.29 -5.56
N ALA A 318 -8.72 4.01 -5.72
CA ALA A 318 -7.67 4.71 -4.99
C ALA A 318 -7.66 6.21 -5.32
N LEU A 319 -7.65 6.58 -6.61
CA LEU A 319 -7.62 7.97 -7.05
C LEU A 319 -8.90 8.74 -6.66
N ASP A 320 -10.07 8.09 -6.78
CA ASP A 320 -11.35 8.70 -6.45
C ASP A 320 -11.52 8.97 -4.96
N ASN A 321 -10.96 8.11 -4.12
CA ASN A 321 -11.20 8.13 -2.68
C ASN A 321 -9.98 8.52 -1.84
N GLY A 322 -8.82 8.81 -2.48
CA GLY A 322 -7.59 9.17 -1.79
C GLY A 322 -7.01 8.01 -0.97
N LYS A 323 -7.17 6.77 -1.48
CA LYS A 323 -6.73 5.56 -0.80
C LYS A 323 -5.25 5.24 -1.07
N ARG A 324 -4.71 4.28 -0.31
CA ARG A 324 -3.35 3.76 -0.49
C ARG A 324 -3.43 2.46 -1.28
N LEU A 325 -2.64 2.40 -2.35
CA LEU A 325 -2.51 1.23 -3.21
C LEU A 325 -1.07 0.72 -3.13
N VAL A 326 -0.90 -0.52 -2.73
CA VAL A 326 0.39 -1.20 -2.64
C VAL A 326 0.37 -2.36 -3.63
N VAL A 327 1.30 -2.39 -4.59
CA VAL A 327 1.29 -3.38 -5.69
C VAL A 327 2.66 -4.04 -5.81
N ASP A 328 2.69 -5.35 -5.72
CA ASP A 328 3.89 -6.13 -6.00
C ASP A 328 4.01 -6.34 -7.51
N GLU A 329 5.21 -6.07 -8.06
CA GLU A 329 5.53 -6.20 -9.49
C GLU A 329 4.48 -5.53 -10.41
N LEU A 330 4.30 -4.21 -10.25
CA LEU A 330 3.33 -3.45 -11.05
C LEU A 330 3.56 -3.58 -12.56
N ASP A 331 4.82 -3.78 -12.96
CA ASP A 331 5.25 -3.95 -14.36
C ASP A 331 4.98 -5.35 -14.92
N SER A 332 4.65 -6.34 -14.08
CA SER A 332 4.43 -7.71 -14.54
C SER A 332 3.32 -7.76 -15.60
N LYS A 333 3.65 -8.32 -16.78
CA LYS A 333 2.76 -8.47 -17.93
C LYS A 333 2.29 -7.15 -18.58
N LEU A 334 2.77 -5.99 -18.13
CA LEU A 334 2.37 -4.69 -18.68
C LEU A 334 3.49 -4.06 -19.52
N HIS A 335 3.09 -3.37 -20.59
CA HIS A 335 4.04 -2.56 -21.35
C HIS A 335 4.54 -1.38 -20.48
N PRO A 336 5.85 -1.04 -20.49
CA PRO A 336 6.43 0.04 -19.68
C PRO A 336 5.70 1.38 -19.77
N LEU A 337 5.18 1.74 -20.95
CA LEU A 337 4.41 2.97 -21.15
C LEU A 337 3.08 2.99 -20.39
N LEU A 338 2.44 1.83 -20.21
CA LEU A 338 1.22 1.73 -19.39
C LEU A 338 1.54 1.91 -17.92
N VAL A 339 2.61 1.29 -17.43
CA VAL A 339 3.09 1.45 -16.05
C VAL A 339 3.45 2.92 -15.80
N ARG A 340 4.21 3.55 -16.69
CA ARG A 340 4.53 4.98 -16.65
C ARG A 340 3.25 5.83 -16.54
N LYS A 341 2.23 5.53 -17.35
CA LYS A 341 0.96 6.28 -17.30
C LYS A 341 0.24 6.13 -15.96
N ILE A 342 0.18 4.92 -15.40
CA ILE A 342 -0.38 4.68 -14.08
C ILE A 342 0.33 5.54 -13.02
N ILE A 343 1.66 5.54 -13.00
CA ILE A 343 2.45 6.32 -12.06
C ILE A 343 2.17 7.82 -12.21
N THR A 344 2.11 8.33 -13.46
CA THR A 344 1.80 9.74 -13.73
C THR A 344 0.41 10.14 -13.21
N LEU A 345 -0.61 9.23 -13.31
CA LEU A 345 -1.93 9.48 -12.74
C LEU A 345 -1.88 9.71 -11.22
N PHE A 346 -1.06 8.96 -10.50
CA PHE A 346 -0.88 9.16 -9.05
C PHE A 346 -0.09 10.42 -8.75
N ASN A 347 0.98 10.71 -9.49
CA ASN A 347 1.90 11.80 -9.21
C ASN A 347 1.34 13.19 -9.51
N SER A 348 0.38 13.33 -10.42
CA SER A 348 -0.22 14.61 -10.78
C SER A 348 -1.32 15.02 -9.80
N ALA A 349 -1.30 16.28 -9.33
CA ALA A 349 -2.36 16.84 -8.50
C ALA A 349 -3.68 16.99 -9.27
N GLU A 350 -3.64 17.10 -10.59
CA GLU A 350 -4.82 17.21 -11.45
C GLU A 350 -5.62 15.90 -11.46
N THR A 351 -4.97 14.77 -11.68
CA THR A 351 -5.61 13.44 -11.75
C THR A 351 -5.79 12.79 -10.39
N ASN A 352 -5.03 13.24 -9.38
CA ASN A 352 -5.06 12.74 -8.00
C ASN A 352 -5.30 13.89 -6.99
N PRO A 353 -6.41 14.62 -7.08
CA PRO A 353 -6.67 15.77 -6.20
C PRO A 353 -6.91 15.36 -4.74
N LYS A 354 -7.29 14.10 -4.48
CA LYS A 354 -7.53 13.59 -3.13
C LYS A 354 -6.28 13.04 -2.45
N GLY A 355 -5.15 12.98 -3.16
CA GLY A 355 -3.87 12.56 -2.60
C GLY A 355 -3.78 11.06 -2.32
N ALA A 356 -4.28 10.23 -3.20
CA ALA A 356 -4.01 8.80 -3.18
C ALA A 356 -2.50 8.53 -3.18
N GLN A 357 -2.04 7.49 -2.49
CA GLN A 357 -0.63 7.11 -2.45
C GLN A 357 -0.42 5.73 -3.07
N LEU A 358 0.60 5.60 -3.90
CA LEU A 358 1.01 4.36 -4.57
C LEU A 358 2.37 3.91 -4.05
N LEU A 359 2.46 2.67 -3.55
CA LEU A 359 3.72 1.98 -3.30
C LEU A 359 3.77 0.76 -4.20
N PHE A 360 4.87 0.57 -4.91
CA PHE A 360 4.99 -0.61 -5.77
C PHE A 360 6.42 -1.11 -5.89
N THR A 361 6.56 -2.37 -6.23
CA THR A 361 7.83 -2.96 -6.64
C THR A 361 7.88 -3.09 -8.15
N THR A 362 9.08 -3.06 -8.73
CA THR A 362 9.29 -3.24 -10.17
C THR A 362 10.69 -3.77 -10.46
N HIS A 363 10.84 -4.40 -11.61
CA HIS A 363 12.11 -4.73 -12.22
C HIS A 363 12.43 -3.85 -13.45
N ASP A 364 11.49 -3.00 -13.87
CA ASP A 364 11.63 -2.17 -15.05
C ASP A 364 12.53 -0.95 -14.79
N THR A 365 13.78 -1.04 -15.23
CA THR A 365 14.78 0.04 -15.07
C THR A 365 14.51 1.24 -15.98
N PHE A 366 13.75 1.06 -17.06
CA PHE A 366 13.35 2.16 -17.97
C PHE A 366 12.60 3.28 -17.21
N LEU A 367 11.84 2.94 -16.18
CA LEU A 367 11.15 3.93 -15.36
C LEU A 367 12.09 4.89 -14.61
N LEU A 368 13.33 4.48 -14.34
CA LEU A 368 14.36 5.35 -13.72
C LEU A 368 14.89 6.41 -14.70
N SER A 369 14.90 6.10 -16.01
CA SER A 369 15.39 7.04 -17.05
C SER A 369 14.33 8.05 -17.47
N ALA A 370 13.07 7.80 -17.18
CA ALA A 370 11.94 8.56 -17.71
C ALA A 370 11.73 9.95 -17.06
N GLY A 371 12.58 10.37 -16.11
CA GLY A 371 12.40 11.63 -15.38
C GLY A 371 11.08 11.67 -14.60
N LEU A 372 10.63 10.53 -14.14
CA LEU A 372 9.31 10.28 -13.56
C LEU A 372 9.33 10.42 -12.05
N PHE A 373 10.46 10.10 -11.41
CA PHE A 373 10.58 10.04 -9.97
C PHE A 373 11.51 11.13 -9.43
N ARG A 374 11.14 11.63 -8.27
CA ARG A 374 12.03 12.30 -7.33
C ARG A 374 12.94 11.25 -6.68
N ARG A 375 14.12 11.67 -6.23
CA ARG A 375 15.05 10.72 -5.56
C ARG A 375 14.46 10.11 -4.29
N ASP A 376 13.64 10.85 -3.56
CA ASP A 376 12.95 10.40 -2.35
C ASP A 376 11.78 9.42 -2.60
N GLN A 377 11.41 9.22 -3.85
CA GLN A 377 10.43 8.21 -4.26
C GLN A 377 11.08 6.87 -4.61
N VAL A 378 12.39 6.84 -4.87
CA VAL A 378 13.10 5.64 -5.32
C VAL A 378 13.78 4.99 -4.11
N TRP A 379 13.41 3.76 -3.87
CA TRP A 379 13.95 2.90 -2.82
C TRP A 379 14.64 1.69 -3.44
N PHE A 380 15.69 1.24 -2.81
CA PHE A 380 16.42 0.05 -3.18
C PHE A 380 16.35 -0.97 -2.06
N THR A 381 16.23 -2.25 -2.42
CA THR A 381 16.41 -3.36 -1.49
C THR A 381 17.58 -4.20 -1.94
N GLN A 382 18.44 -4.57 -1.01
CA GLN A 382 19.47 -5.57 -1.22
C GLN A 382 19.50 -6.56 -0.07
N LYS A 383 20.04 -7.72 -0.33
CA LYS A 383 20.24 -8.76 0.67
C LYS A 383 21.73 -8.99 0.87
N ASP A 384 22.16 -9.02 2.12
CA ASP A 384 23.53 -9.31 2.47
C ASP A 384 23.84 -10.83 2.38
N SER A 385 25.08 -11.21 2.68
CA SER A 385 25.52 -12.61 2.71
C SER A 385 24.86 -13.45 3.80
N PHE A 386 24.24 -12.83 4.79
CA PHE A 386 23.49 -13.50 5.87
C PHE A 386 21.99 -13.60 5.58
N GLY A 387 21.56 -13.15 4.41
CA GLY A 387 20.17 -13.18 4.00
C GLY A 387 19.31 -12.05 4.58
N VAL A 388 19.92 -11.01 5.15
CA VAL A 388 19.24 -9.85 5.72
C VAL A 388 18.88 -8.86 4.61
N THR A 389 17.61 -8.48 4.54
CA THR A 389 17.14 -7.43 3.63
C THR A 389 17.33 -6.05 4.27
N GLU A 390 18.02 -5.18 3.54
CA GLU A 390 18.14 -3.74 3.83
C GLU A 390 17.33 -2.95 2.79
N ALA A 391 16.80 -1.79 3.21
CA ALA A 391 16.18 -0.82 2.30
C ALA A 391 16.75 0.57 2.53
N TYR A 392 17.02 1.28 1.43
CA TYR A 392 17.56 2.64 1.46
C TYR A 392 17.06 3.46 0.27
N SER A 393 17.00 4.78 0.43
CA SER A 393 16.50 5.68 -0.60
C SER A 393 17.61 6.20 -1.52
N LEU A 394 17.28 6.43 -2.78
CA LEU A 394 18.16 7.14 -3.71
C LEU A 394 18.48 8.56 -3.22
N ALA A 395 17.62 9.15 -2.39
CA ALA A 395 17.87 10.46 -1.77
C ALA A 395 19.05 10.48 -0.79
N GLU A 396 19.50 9.32 -0.29
CA GLU A 396 20.66 9.18 0.59
C GLU A 396 21.99 9.30 -0.18
N TYR A 397 21.94 9.14 -1.50
CA TYR A 397 23.11 9.25 -2.37
C TYR A 397 23.36 10.70 -2.80
N LYS A 398 24.63 11.10 -2.84
CA LYS A 398 25.07 12.41 -3.32
C LYS A 398 25.07 12.48 -4.86
N VAL A 399 23.90 12.33 -5.48
CA VAL A 399 23.71 12.40 -6.93
C VAL A 399 22.87 13.62 -7.31
N ARG A 400 23.07 14.14 -8.52
CA ARG A 400 22.25 15.26 -9.03
C ARG A 400 20.91 14.73 -9.56
N GLY A 401 19.85 15.54 -9.48
CA GLY A 401 18.54 15.19 -10.03
C GLY A 401 18.54 14.93 -11.55
N SER A 402 19.55 15.41 -12.27
CA SER A 402 19.76 15.18 -13.72
C SER A 402 20.68 13.98 -14.02
N SER A 403 21.09 13.20 -13.02
CA SER A 403 21.95 12.03 -13.24
C SER A 403 21.20 10.92 -13.99
N PRO A 404 21.89 10.12 -14.83
CA PRO A 404 21.28 9.00 -15.55
C PRO A 404 21.06 7.81 -14.59
N PHE A 405 20.03 7.87 -13.75
CA PHE A 405 19.78 6.93 -12.67
C PHE A 405 19.70 5.48 -13.15
N GLU A 406 19.08 5.20 -14.30
CA GLU A 406 19.03 3.87 -14.88
C GLU A 406 20.43 3.30 -15.13
N ARG A 407 21.28 4.04 -15.84
CA ARG A 407 22.64 3.61 -16.15
C ARG A 407 23.46 3.41 -14.87
N ASP A 408 23.34 4.35 -13.92
CA ASP A 408 24.08 4.29 -12.67
C ASP A 408 23.63 3.11 -11.80
N TYR A 409 22.33 2.76 -11.80
CA TYR A 409 21.79 1.57 -11.17
C TYR A 409 22.32 0.29 -11.82
N LEU A 410 22.21 0.18 -13.15
CA LEU A 410 22.70 -1.00 -13.88
C LEU A 410 24.22 -1.22 -13.75
N GLN A 411 24.98 -0.16 -13.50
CA GLN A 411 26.42 -0.22 -13.18
C GLN A 411 26.69 -0.58 -11.70
N GLY A 412 25.66 -0.81 -10.89
CA GLY A 412 25.80 -1.16 -9.48
C GLY A 412 26.19 0.00 -8.55
N LYS A 413 26.15 1.26 -9.01
CA LYS A 413 26.55 2.42 -8.17
C LYS A 413 25.67 2.63 -6.95
N PHE A 414 24.44 2.15 -7.00
CA PHE A 414 23.48 2.22 -5.90
C PHE A 414 23.33 0.89 -5.17
N GLY A 415 24.13 -0.13 -5.50
CA GLY A 415 23.88 -1.48 -5.02
C GLY A 415 22.59 -2.07 -5.60
N ALA A 416 21.99 -3.02 -4.89
CA ALA A 416 20.69 -3.63 -5.20
C ALA A 416 20.59 -4.30 -6.59
N THR A 417 21.70 -4.47 -7.28
CA THR A 417 21.78 -5.19 -8.57
C THR A 417 22.08 -6.68 -8.33
N PRO A 418 21.63 -7.58 -9.23
CA PRO A 418 21.96 -9.00 -9.11
C PRO A 418 23.46 -9.23 -9.27
N ILE A 419 24.03 -10.09 -8.43
CA ILE A 419 25.38 -10.61 -8.60
C ILE A 419 25.27 -11.80 -9.55
N ILE A 420 25.68 -11.60 -10.80
CA ILE A 420 25.64 -12.63 -11.82
C ILE A 420 26.97 -13.38 -11.77
N GLY A 421 26.93 -14.65 -11.36
CA GLY A 421 28.11 -15.54 -11.42
C GLY A 421 28.43 -15.97 -12.85
N ASP A 422 29.57 -16.61 -13.02
CA ASP A 422 29.99 -17.20 -14.32
C ASP A 422 29.11 -18.43 -14.64
N MET A 423 28.00 -18.21 -15.35
CA MET A 423 27.10 -19.29 -15.76
C MET A 423 27.74 -20.23 -16.78
N GLU A 424 28.84 -19.84 -17.44
CA GLU A 424 29.52 -20.68 -18.44
C GLU A 424 30.19 -21.88 -17.76
N THR A 425 30.49 -21.80 -16.47
CA THR A 425 31.05 -22.93 -15.71
C THR A 425 30.12 -24.14 -15.66
N ILE A 426 28.79 -23.92 -15.77
CA ILE A 426 27.80 -25.02 -15.76
C ILE A 426 27.93 -25.88 -17.03
N PHE A 427 28.42 -25.31 -18.13
CA PHE A 427 28.53 -25.97 -19.42
C PHE A 427 29.96 -26.41 -19.75
N LYS A 428 30.95 -26.12 -18.91
CA LYS A 428 32.32 -26.64 -19.02
C LYS A 428 32.31 -28.03 -18.45
N ALA A 429 32.76 -29.03 -19.28
CA ALA A 429 32.95 -30.37 -18.79
C ALA A 429 33.98 -30.34 -17.64
N GLU A 430 33.70 -31.07 -16.56
CA GLU A 430 34.71 -31.35 -15.54
C GLU A 430 35.85 -32.11 -16.22
N GLU A 431 37.04 -31.49 -16.33
CA GLU A 431 38.26 -32.17 -16.79
C GLU A 431 38.81 -33.06 -15.70
#